data_8fe68a3e4f118225ffd43f4a7f1beff7
#
_entry.id   8fe68a3e4f118225ffd43f4a7f1beff7
#
_cell.length_a   1.000
_cell.length_b   1.000
_cell.length_c   1.000
_cell.angle_alpha   90.00
_cell.angle_beta   90.00
_cell.angle_gamma   90.00
#
_symmetry.space_group_name_H-M   'P 1'
#
loop_
_entity.id
_entity.type
_entity.pdbx_description
1 polymer ?
#
loop_
_entity_poly.entity_id
_entity_poly.type
_entity_poly.pdbx_seq_one_letter_code
_entity_poly.pdbx_strand_id
1 'polypeptide(L)'
;FETNVGAGLPIINTINDLIHSGDKILKIEAVLSGTLNYIFNKISADIPFSRTIRMAQEERYSEPDPRIDLSGKDVIRKLVILAREAGYRLEQEDVEKHLFVPDDFFSGTLEDFWKKVPTLDADFEERRQVLEAEHKHWRFVARLENGKASVGLQEVDASHPFYNLEGSNNIILLTTERYREYPMMIQGY
;
A
#
# COMPACT_ATOMS: atom_id res chain seq x y z
N PHE A 1 11.82 13.78 6.37
CA PHE A 1 10.93 14.94 6.51
C PHE A 1 9.48 14.51 6.35
N GLU A 2 8.53 15.29 6.91
CA GLU A 2 7.13 14.94 7.04
C GLU A 2 6.47 14.54 5.69
N THR A 3 6.73 15.30 4.64
CA THR A 3 6.13 15.08 3.33
C THR A 3 6.65 13.87 2.56
N ASN A 4 7.62 13.14 3.09
CA ASN A 4 8.19 11.97 2.41
C ASN A 4 7.36 10.71 2.60
N VAL A 5 6.43 10.69 3.55
CA VAL A 5 5.59 9.54 3.86
C VAL A 5 4.16 10.02 4.17
N GLY A 6 3.16 9.33 3.57
CA GLY A 6 1.76 9.61 3.88
C GLY A 6 1.23 10.91 3.27
N ALA A 7 1.80 11.36 2.17
CA ALA A 7 1.42 12.61 1.49
C ALA A 7 1.43 13.81 2.45
N GLY A 8 0.33 14.49 2.67
CA GLY A 8 0.22 15.63 3.59
C GLY A 8 -0.05 15.26 5.05
N LEU A 9 -0.12 13.96 5.38
CA LEU A 9 -0.44 13.52 6.75
C LEU A 9 0.73 13.75 7.72
N PRO A 10 0.49 14.23 8.95
CA PRO A 10 1.52 14.51 9.95
C PRO A 10 2.02 13.25 10.67
N ILE A 11 2.47 12.25 9.92
CA ILE A 11 2.77 10.92 10.48
C ILE A 11 4.09 10.88 11.23
N ILE A 12 5.15 11.49 10.72
CA ILE A 12 6.47 11.47 11.36
C ILE A 12 6.41 12.24 12.70
N ASN A 13 5.81 13.42 12.70
CA ASN A 13 5.61 14.19 13.92
C ASN A 13 4.76 13.44 14.93
N THR A 14 3.68 12.80 14.49
CA THR A 14 2.82 12.00 15.39
C THR A 14 3.58 10.85 16.05
N ILE A 15 4.38 10.09 15.29
CA ILE A 15 5.22 9.03 15.85
C ILE A 15 6.21 9.59 16.88
N ASN A 16 6.88 10.69 16.55
CA ASN A 16 7.83 11.33 17.43
C ASN A 16 7.18 11.84 18.72
N ASP A 17 6.02 12.47 18.64
CA ASP A 17 5.27 12.97 19.79
C ASP A 17 4.83 11.81 20.71
N LEU A 18 4.37 10.70 20.15
CA LEU A 18 4.03 9.50 20.93
C LEU A 18 5.26 8.97 21.70
N ILE A 19 6.40 8.82 21.00
CA ILE A 19 7.64 8.31 21.62
C ILE A 19 8.15 9.29 22.70
N HIS A 20 8.18 10.59 22.43
CA HIS A 20 8.62 11.60 23.38
C HIS A 20 7.71 11.68 24.60
N SER A 21 6.43 11.32 24.47
CA SER A 21 5.50 11.22 25.60
C SER A 21 5.63 9.92 26.39
N GLY A 22 6.59 9.05 26.04
CA GLY A 22 6.84 7.76 26.70
C GLY A 22 5.98 6.61 26.20
N ASP A 23 5.31 6.74 25.06
CA ASP A 23 4.59 5.64 24.41
C ASP A 23 5.53 4.81 23.55
N LYS A 24 5.10 3.61 23.17
CA LYS A 24 5.85 2.70 22.30
C LYS A 24 4.99 2.24 21.15
N ILE A 25 5.52 2.37 19.94
CA ILE A 25 4.88 1.85 18.73
C ILE A 25 5.07 0.33 18.68
N LEU A 26 3.97 -0.43 18.69
CA LEU A 26 3.99 -1.88 18.64
C LEU A 26 3.74 -2.43 17.23
N LYS A 27 2.89 -1.74 16.46
CA LYS A 27 2.50 -2.15 15.11
C LYS A 27 2.17 -0.95 14.26
N ILE A 28 2.56 -1.01 13.00
CA ILE A 28 2.15 -0.06 11.96
C ILE A 28 1.48 -0.85 10.85
N GLU A 29 0.28 -0.46 10.46
CA GLU A 29 -0.38 -0.92 9.25
C GLU A 29 -0.77 0.29 8.41
N ALA A 30 -0.46 0.27 7.12
CA ALA A 30 -0.68 1.45 6.31
C ALA A 30 -0.93 1.13 4.83
N VAL A 31 -1.72 1.99 4.18
CA VAL A 31 -1.78 2.14 2.73
C VAL A 31 -1.04 3.43 2.40
N LEU A 32 0.14 3.31 1.78
CA LEU A 32 1.09 4.41 1.56
C LEU A 32 1.29 4.75 0.07
N SER A 33 0.62 4.06 -0.84
CA SER A 33 0.66 4.33 -2.27
C SER A 33 -0.70 4.80 -2.76
N GLY A 34 -0.80 6.07 -3.12
CA GLY A 34 -1.99 6.62 -3.76
C GLY A 34 -2.27 5.96 -5.12
N THR A 35 -1.22 5.68 -5.89
CA THR A 35 -1.31 4.98 -7.19
C THR A 35 -1.93 3.60 -7.05
N LEU A 36 -1.41 2.77 -6.16
CA LEU A 36 -1.92 1.41 -5.98
C LEU A 36 -3.33 1.42 -5.38
N ASN A 37 -3.61 2.33 -4.45
CA ASN A 37 -4.97 2.47 -3.94
C ASN A 37 -5.96 2.89 -5.04
N TYR A 38 -5.57 3.80 -5.91
CA TYR A 38 -6.36 4.19 -7.08
C TYR A 38 -6.64 3.00 -8.00
N ILE A 39 -5.61 2.20 -8.35
CA ILE A 39 -5.74 1.02 -9.21
C ILE A 39 -6.79 0.05 -8.63
N PHE A 40 -6.67 -0.32 -7.37
CA PHE A 40 -7.56 -1.29 -6.74
C PHE A 40 -8.94 -0.72 -6.38
N ASN A 41 -9.13 0.59 -6.39
CA ASN A 41 -10.45 1.21 -6.34
C ASN A 41 -11.13 1.26 -7.71
N LYS A 42 -10.38 1.31 -8.81
CA LYS A 42 -10.91 1.41 -10.18
C LYS A 42 -11.21 0.08 -10.85
N ILE A 43 -10.52 -0.98 -10.44
CA ILE A 43 -10.74 -2.32 -11.02
C ILE A 43 -12.20 -2.75 -10.85
N SER A 44 -12.83 -3.17 -11.94
CA SER A 44 -14.23 -3.60 -11.95
C SER A 44 -14.46 -4.59 -13.10
N ALA A 45 -15.70 -5.10 -13.21
CA ALA A 45 -16.10 -5.96 -14.32
C ALA A 45 -15.87 -5.28 -15.70
N ASP A 46 -16.04 -3.96 -15.76
CA ASP A 46 -15.90 -3.17 -16.99
C ASP A 46 -14.49 -2.57 -17.18
N ILE A 47 -13.67 -2.57 -16.13
CA ILE A 47 -12.33 -1.98 -16.13
C ILE A 47 -11.32 -3.05 -15.69
N PRO A 48 -10.68 -3.75 -16.65
CA PRO A 48 -9.69 -4.77 -16.34
C PRO A 48 -8.42 -4.18 -15.70
N PHE A 49 -7.66 -5.02 -15.03
CA PHE A 49 -6.44 -4.63 -14.31
C PHE A 49 -5.47 -3.82 -15.18
N SER A 50 -5.16 -4.25 -16.39
CA SER A 50 -4.27 -3.52 -17.29
C SER A 50 -4.79 -2.12 -17.64
N ARG A 51 -6.11 -1.95 -17.76
CA ARG A 51 -6.72 -0.64 -18.02
C ARG A 51 -6.59 0.30 -16.82
N THR A 52 -6.72 -0.22 -15.60
CA THR A 52 -6.54 0.62 -14.39
C THR A 52 -5.16 1.24 -14.31
N ILE A 53 -4.12 0.51 -14.73
CA ILE A 53 -2.74 1.01 -14.77
C ILE A 53 -2.62 2.16 -15.80
N ARG A 54 -3.23 2.01 -16.98
CA ARG A 54 -3.29 3.07 -17.99
C ARG A 54 -4.01 4.31 -17.47
N MET A 55 -5.14 4.12 -16.80
CA MET A 55 -5.89 5.22 -16.20
C MET A 55 -5.07 5.95 -15.14
N ALA A 56 -4.36 5.23 -14.28
CA ALA A 56 -3.48 5.82 -13.29
C ALA A 56 -2.39 6.69 -13.94
N GLN A 57 -1.87 6.27 -15.08
CA GLN A 57 -0.89 7.02 -15.85
C GLN A 57 -1.51 8.27 -16.51
N GLU A 58 -2.69 8.11 -17.14
CA GLU A 58 -3.43 9.21 -17.78
C GLU A 58 -3.80 10.31 -16.76
N GLU A 59 -4.18 9.92 -15.56
CA GLU A 59 -4.53 10.82 -14.45
C GLU A 59 -3.31 11.29 -13.63
N ARG A 60 -2.10 10.90 -14.03
CA ARG A 60 -0.82 11.30 -13.42
C ARG A 60 -0.63 10.86 -11.96
N TYR A 61 -1.24 9.75 -11.59
CA TYR A 61 -0.97 9.11 -10.29
C TYR A 61 0.28 8.26 -10.33
N SER A 62 0.53 7.55 -11.47
CA SER A 62 1.69 6.67 -11.59
C SER A 62 2.92 7.39 -12.15
N GLU A 63 4.08 6.82 -11.86
CA GLU A 63 5.33 7.17 -12.51
C GLU A 63 5.25 6.91 -14.02
N PRO A 64 6.11 7.54 -14.85
CA PRO A 64 6.15 7.28 -16.30
C PRO A 64 6.33 5.80 -16.65
N ASP A 65 7.11 5.08 -15.86
CA ASP A 65 7.16 3.62 -15.88
C ASP A 65 6.37 3.05 -14.68
N PRO A 66 5.15 2.52 -14.89
CA PRO A 66 4.30 2.06 -13.81
C PRO A 66 4.88 0.86 -13.05
N ARG A 67 5.90 0.19 -13.60
CA ARG A 67 6.60 -0.90 -12.90
C ARG A 67 7.27 -0.40 -11.61
N ILE A 68 7.62 0.87 -11.53
CA ILE A 68 8.16 1.49 -10.32
C ILE A 68 7.11 1.39 -9.20
N ASP A 69 5.88 1.80 -9.48
CA ASP A 69 4.76 1.72 -8.53
C ASP A 69 4.41 0.27 -8.19
N LEU A 70 4.28 -0.58 -9.21
CA LEU A 70 3.90 -2.00 -9.06
C LEU A 70 4.94 -2.83 -8.32
N SER A 71 6.21 -2.40 -8.31
CA SER A 71 7.29 -3.07 -7.57
C SER A 71 7.20 -2.91 -6.05
N GLY A 72 6.38 -1.96 -5.57
CA GLY A 72 6.28 -1.64 -4.16
C GLY A 72 7.50 -0.97 -3.54
N LYS A 73 8.51 -0.61 -4.33
CA LYS A 73 9.77 -0.01 -3.83
C LYS A 73 9.53 1.26 -3.01
N ASP A 74 8.63 2.12 -3.47
CA ASP A 74 8.30 3.36 -2.76
C ASP A 74 7.62 3.08 -1.42
N VAL A 75 6.67 2.14 -1.40
CA VAL A 75 6.01 1.69 -0.17
C VAL A 75 7.01 1.08 0.82
N ILE A 76 7.96 0.28 0.33
CA ILE A 76 9.02 -0.30 1.16
C ILE A 76 9.87 0.80 1.78
N ARG A 77 10.31 1.80 1.02
CA ARG A 77 11.08 2.94 1.53
C ARG A 77 10.31 3.70 2.60
N LYS A 78 9.04 3.96 2.37
CA LYS A 78 8.16 4.65 3.34
C LYS A 78 8.01 3.84 4.62
N LEU A 79 7.80 2.53 4.52
CA LEU A 79 7.71 1.66 5.70
C LEU A 79 9.01 1.65 6.50
N VAL A 80 10.17 1.60 5.83
CA VAL A 80 11.48 1.67 6.49
C VAL A 80 11.66 3.00 7.23
N ILE A 81 11.24 4.11 6.63
CA ILE A 81 11.27 5.42 7.29
C ILE A 81 10.43 5.39 8.57
N LEU A 82 9.18 4.94 8.49
CA LEU A 82 8.28 4.87 9.64
C LEU A 82 8.82 3.93 10.74
N ALA A 83 9.37 2.79 10.36
CA ALA A 83 9.95 1.83 11.29
C ALA A 83 11.13 2.45 12.06
N ARG A 84 12.01 3.15 11.35
CA ARG A 84 13.17 3.83 11.98
C ARG A 84 12.74 4.96 12.92
N GLU A 85 11.76 5.75 12.52
CA GLU A 85 11.18 6.80 13.39
C GLU A 85 10.54 6.17 14.65
N ALA A 86 9.96 4.98 14.52
CA ALA A 86 9.40 4.23 15.63
C ALA A 86 10.46 3.53 16.52
N GLY A 87 11.75 3.65 16.19
CA GLY A 87 12.86 3.09 16.96
C GLY A 87 13.30 1.69 16.55
N TYR A 88 12.78 1.15 15.46
CA TYR A 88 13.17 -0.16 14.95
C TYR A 88 14.34 -0.06 13.97
N ARG A 89 15.24 -1.04 14.01
CA ARG A 89 16.29 -1.20 13.02
C ARG A 89 15.74 -2.04 11.86
N LEU A 90 15.62 -1.43 10.71
CA LEU A 90 15.06 -2.06 9.51
C LEU A 90 15.78 -1.53 8.27
N GLU A 91 16.20 -2.45 7.39
CA GLU A 91 16.70 -2.16 6.07
C GLU A 91 15.67 -2.58 5.01
N GLN A 92 15.82 -2.08 3.78
CA GLN A 92 14.87 -2.40 2.72
C GLN A 92 14.85 -3.90 2.38
N GLU A 93 16.00 -4.55 2.49
CA GLU A 93 16.18 -5.99 2.23
C GLU A 93 15.48 -6.89 3.27
N ASP A 94 15.21 -6.34 4.46
CA ASP A 94 14.52 -7.07 5.53
C ASP A 94 12.99 -7.12 5.33
N VAL A 95 12.47 -6.32 4.39
CA VAL A 95 11.03 -6.24 4.14
C VAL A 95 10.58 -7.40 3.25
N GLU A 96 9.69 -8.25 3.77
CA GLU A 96 9.08 -9.33 2.99
C GLU A 96 8.10 -8.76 1.96
N LYS A 97 8.21 -9.25 0.71
CA LYS A 97 7.40 -8.75 -0.41
C LYS A 97 6.43 -9.82 -0.89
N HIS A 98 5.16 -9.47 -0.93
CA HIS A 98 4.08 -10.27 -1.53
C HIS A 98 3.46 -9.48 -2.69
N LEU A 99 4.21 -9.39 -3.78
CA LEU A 99 3.80 -8.64 -4.96
C LEU A 99 2.71 -9.39 -5.74
N PHE A 100 1.90 -8.63 -6.46
CA PHE A 100 0.76 -9.13 -7.24
C PHE A 100 1.01 -9.19 -8.74
N VAL A 101 2.20 -8.76 -9.18
CA VAL A 101 2.67 -8.85 -10.56
C VAL A 101 3.89 -9.77 -10.57
N PRO A 102 3.93 -10.81 -11.45
CA PRO A 102 5.05 -11.73 -11.53
C PRO A 102 6.38 -11.03 -11.85
N ASP A 103 7.48 -11.58 -11.35
CA ASP A 103 8.82 -10.98 -11.43
C ASP A 103 9.27 -10.71 -12.87
N ASP A 104 8.89 -11.57 -13.81
CA ASP A 104 9.28 -11.45 -15.22
C ASP A 104 8.64 -10.22 -15.93
N PHE A 105 7.62 -9.59 -15.34
CA PHE A 105 7.05 -8.33 -15.84
C PHE A 105 7.92 -7.12 -15.60
N PHE A 106 8.85 -7.22 -14.64
CA PHE A 106 9.76 -6.12 -14.29
C PHE A 106 11.04 -6.11 -15.14
N SER A 107 11.25 -7.11 -15.98
CA SER A 107 12.36 -7.18 -16.94
C SER A 107 11.92 -6.73 -18.34
N GLY A 108 12.91 -6.46 -19.21
CA GLY A 108 12.64 -6.02 -20.57
C GLY A 108 12.26 -4.54 -20.67
N THR A 109 11.74 -4.15 -21.83
CA THR A 109 11.36 -2.77 -22.12
C THR A 109 9.98 -2.44 -21.56
N LEU A 110 9.67 -1.15 -21.44
CA LEU A 110 8.33 -0.67 -21.09
C LEU A 110 7.29 -1.10 -22.14
N GLU A 111 7.68 -1.16 -23.41
CA GLU A 111 6.80 -1.66 -24.47
C GLU A 111 6.46 -3.15 -24.28
N ASP A 112 7.44 -3.96 -23.90
CA ASP A 112 7.22 -5.37 -23.58
C ASP A 112 6.24 -5.55 -22.40
N PHE A 113 6.40 -4.72 -21.38
CA PHE A 113 5.47 -4.69 -20.24
C PHE A 113 4.03 -4.41 -20.70
N TRP A 114 3.83 -3.38 -21.53
CA TRP A 114 2.49 -3.03 -22.02
C TRP A 114 1.86 -4.08 -22.93
N LYS A 115 2.66 -4.85 -23.65
CA LYS A 115 2.17 -6.00 -24.43
C LYS A 115 1.79 -7.17 -23.54
N LYS A 116 2.48 -7.34 -22.42
CA LYS A 116 2.36 -8.49 -21.54
C LYS A 116 1.30 -8.32 -20.45
N VAL A 117 1.14 -7.12 -19.88
CA VAL A 117 0.26 -6.89 -18.73
C VAL A 117 -1.19 -7.30 -18.96
N PRO A 118 -1.81 -7.21 -20.15
CA PRO A 118 -3.16 -7.70 -20.38
C PRO A 118 -3.34 -9.22 -20.14
N THR A 119 -2.26 -9.98 -20.15
CA THR A 119 -2.31 -11.43 -19.85
C THR A 119 -2.71 -11.71 -18.40
N LEU A 120 -2.61 -10.73 -17.52
CA LEU A 120 -3.04 -10.84 -16.12
C LEU A 120 -4.53 -10.53 -15.91
N ASP A 121 -5.21 -9.96 -16.90
CA ASP A 121 -6.56 -9.42 -16.72
C ASP A 121 -7.58 -10.52 -16.37
N ALA A 122 -7.50 -11.69 -17.01
CA ALA A 122 -8.43 -12.78 -16.75
C ALA A 122 -8.31 -13.33 -15.32
N ASP A 123 -7.09 -13.51 -14.83
CA ASP A 123 -6.81 -13.99 -13.49
C ASP A 123 -7.26 -12.97 -12.42
N PHE A 124 -6.97 -11.70 -12.65
CA PHE A 124 -7.45 -10.63 -11.75
C PHE A 124 -8.97 -10.55 -11.73
N GLU A 125 -9.65 -10.70 -12.87
CA GLU A 125 -11.11 -10.65 -12.92
C GLU A 125 -11.73 -11.84 -12.18
N GLU A 126 -11.21 -13.05 -12.35
CA GLU A 126 -11.67 -14.23 -11.62
C GLU A 126 -11.56 -14.02 -10.09
N ARG A 127 -10.41 -13.54 -9.63
CA ARG A 127 -10.19 -13.23 -8.21
C ARG A 127 -11.07 -12.08 -7.73
N ARG A 128 -11.26 -11.04 -8.55
CA ARG A 128 -12.13 -9.91 -8.22
C ARG A 128 -13.58 -10.34 -8.00
N GLN A 129 -14.09 -11.25 -8.82
CA GLN A 129 -15.46 -11.79 -8.66
C GLN A 129 -15.62 -12.53 -7.33
N VAL A 130 -14.62 -13.28 -6.90
CA VAL A 130 -14.63 -13.93 -5.57
C VAL A 130 -14.68 -12.89 -4.46
N LEU A 131 -13.86 -11.84 -4.55
CA LEU A 131 -13.86 -10.74 -3.57
C LEU A 131 -15.21 -10.02 -3.51
N GLU A 132 -15.80 -9.73 -4.66
CA GLU A 132 -17.11 -9.09 -4.74
C GLU A 132 -18.20 -9.94 -4.06
N ALA A 133 -18.20 -11.24 -4.32
CA ALA A 133 -19.11 -12.18 -3.67
C ALA A 133 -18.93 -12.27 -2.14
N GLU A 134 -17.72 -12.08 -1.67
CA GLU A 134 -17.36 -12.08 -0.24
C GLU A 134 -17.43 -10.68 0.40
N HIS A 135 -17.81 -9.65 -0.35
CA HIS A 135 -17.82 -8.24 0.08
C HIS A 135 -16.47 -7.77 0.63
N LYS A 136 -15.39 -8.06 -0.12
CA LYS A 136 -14.01 -7.67 0.20
C LYS A 136 -13.43 -6.73 -0.86
N HIS A 137 -12.44 -5.94 -0.44
CA HIS A 137 -11.64 -5.10 -1.33
C HIS A 137 -10.16 -5.47 -1.26
N TRP A 138 -9.43 -5.24 -2.33
CA TRP A 138 -7.96 -5.29 -2.32
C TRP A 138 -7.38 -4.00 -1.79
N ARG A 139 -6.35 -4.14 -0.95
CA ARG A 139 -5.48 -3.04 -0.52
C ARG A 139 -4.03 -3.49 -0.52
N PHE A 140 -3.15 -2.64 -0.99
CA PHE A 140 -1.71 -2.87 -0.90
C PHE A 140 -1.22 -2.33 0.44
N VAL A 141 -0.88 -3.21 1.35
CA VAL A 141 -0.65 -2.89 2.77
C VAL A 141 0.81 -3.02 3.12
N ALA A 142 1.34 -2.00 3.78
CA ALA A 142 2.61 -2.02 4.47
C ALA A 142 2.36 -2.36 5.95
N ARG A 143 3.12 -3.29 6.51
CA ARG A 143 2.96 -3.76 7.89
C ARG A 143 4.28 -3.91 8.59
N LEU A 144 4.35 -3.39 9.81
CA LEU A 144 5.42 -3.64 10.78
C LEU A 144 4.78 -4.17 12.06
N GLU A 145 5.20 -5.33 12.51
CA GLU A 145 4.76 -5.92 13.77
C GLU A 145 5.84 -6.84 14.34
N ASN A 146 6.11 -6.73 15.63
CA ASN A 146 7.14 -7.52 16.31
C ASN A 146 8.52 -7.44 15.64
N GLY A 147 8.89 -6.27 15.11
CA GLY A 147 10.15 -6.05 14.41
C GLY A 147 10.23 -6.65 13.00
N LYS A 148 9.15 -7.28 12.52
CA LYS A 148 9.06 -7.84 11.15
C LYS A 148 8.25 -6.92 10.27
N ALA A 149 8.74 -6.69 9.04
CA ALA A 149 8.11 -5.83 8.07
C ALA A 149 7.73 -6.59 6.80
N SER A 150 6.57 -6.24 6.25
CA SER A 150 6.09 -6.78 4.97
C SER A 150 5.30 -5.75 4.18
N VAL A 151 5.27 -5.92 2.87
CA VAL A 151 4.36 -5.22 1.96
C VAL A 151 3.68 -6.25 1.07
N GLY A 152 2.41 -6.05 0.77
CA GLY A 152 1.69 -6.96 -0.11
C GLY A 152 0.22 -6.62 -0.30
N LEU A 153 -0.35 -7.26 -1.32
CA LEU A 153 -1.76 -7.14 -1.62
C LEU A 153 -2.57 -7.99 -0.63
N GLN A 154 -3.51 -7.35 0.05
CA GLN A 154 -4.39 -7.99 1.04
C GLN A 154 -5.84 -7.79 0.68
N GLU A 155 -6.66 -8.73 1.14
CA GLU A 155 -8.12 -8.70 1.04
C GLU A 155 -8.68 -8.21 2.38
N VAL A 156 -9.49 -7.15 2.34
CA VAL A 156 -10.09 -6.56 3.53
C VAL A 156 -11.61 -6.56 3.42
N ASP A 157 -12.29 -6.90 4.50
CA ASP A 157 -13.73 -6.82 4.62
C ASP A 157 -14.20 -5.51 5.28
N ALA A 158 -15.52 -5.33 5.41
CA ALA A 158 -16.11 -4.10 5.94
C ALA A 158 -15.76 -3.82 7.42
N SER A 159 -15.25 -4.79 8.16
CA SER A 159 -14.79 -4.59 9.54
C SER A 159 -13.41 -3.95 9.62
N HIS A 160 -12.66 -3.98 8.52
CA HIS A 160 -11.31 -3.44 8.46
C HIS A 160 -11.35 -1.92 8.14
N PRO A 161 -10.55 -1.08 8.84
CA PRO A 161 -10.51 0.36 8.58
C PRO A 161 -10.11 0.76 7.15
N PHE A 162 -9.42 -0.12 6.42
CA PHE A 162 -8.98 0.15 5.04
C PHE A 162 -10.06 -0.11 4.00
N TYR A 163 -11.18 -0.73 4.37
CA TYR A 163 -12.22 -1.13 3.42
C TYR A 163 -12.77 0.03 2.58
N ASN A 164 -13.09 1.16 3.23
CA ASN A 164 -13.66 2.34 2.59
C ASN A 164 -12.63 3.41 2.19
N LEU A 165 -11.36 3.04 2.02
CA LEU A 165 -10.33 3.99 1.61
C LEU A 165 -10.50 4.35 0.13
N GLU A 166 -11.06 5.52 -0.14
CA GLU A 166 -11.40 6.00 -1.48
C GLU A 166 -10.22 6.62 -2.22
N GLY A 167 -10.31 6.57 -3.55
CA GLY A 167 -9.42 7.27 -4.47
C GLY A 167 -7.94 6.91 -4.29
N SER A 168 -7.12 7.94 -4.12
CA SER A 168 -5.66 7.84 -3.89
C SER A 168 -5.26 8.17 -2.45
N ASN A 169 -6.20 8.16 -1.51
CA ASN A 169 -5.94 8.49 -0.12
C ASN A 169 -4.98 7.50 0.56
N ASN A 170 -4.26 8.00 1.56
CA ASN A 170 -3.43 7.22 2.46
C ASN A 170 -4.15 7.00 3.79
N ILE A 171 -3.80 5.92 4.47
CA ILE A 171 -4.26 5.64 5.83
C ILE A 171 -3.16 4.92 6.59
N ILE A 172 -2.98 5.29 7.86
CA ILE A 172 -1.99 4.70 8.75
C ILE A 172 -2.64 4.39 10.08
N LEU A 173 -2.49 3.15 10.53
CA LEU A 173 -2.89 2.70 11.85
C LEU A 173 -1.65 2.50 12.72
N LEU A 174 -1.61 3.17 13.86
CA LEU A 174 -0.58 3.02 14.87
C LEU A 174 -1.16 2.29 16.09
N THR A 175 -0.71 1.07 16.31
CA THR A 175 -0.97 0.34 17.55
C THR A 175 0.19 0.61 18.49
N THR A 176 -0.09 1.16 19.67
CA THR A 176 0.90 1.53 20.67
C THR A 176 0.58 0.87 22.00
N GLU A 177 1.43 1.07 23.01
CA GLU A 177 1.11 0.60 24.36
C GLU A 177 -0.16 1.26 24.93
N ARG A 178 -0.43 2.53 24.56
CA ARG A 178 -1.64 3.26 24.96
C ARG A 178 -2.85 2.98 24.05
N TYR A 179 -2.62 2.81 22.75
CA TYR A 179 -3.65 2.58 21.74
C TYR A 179 -3.62 1.12 21.25
N ARG A 180 -3.90 0.16 22.14
CA ARG A 180 -3.85 -1.28 21.84
C ARG A 180 -5.14 -1.80 21.21
N GLU A 181 -6.26 -1.55 21.88
CA GLU A 181 -7.58 -2.04 21.44
C GLU A 181 -8.13 -1.21 20.29
N TYR A 182 -7.87 0.09 20.35
CA TYR A 182 -8.30 1.05 19.33
C TYR A 182 -7.07 1.79 18.80
N PRO A 183 -6.46 1.31 17.72
CA PRO A 183 -5.29 1.94 17.12
C PRO A 183 -5.58 3.39 16.74
N MET A 184 -4.57 4.25 16.86
CA MET A 184 -4.65 5.60 16.34
C MET A 184 -4.69 5.55 14.82
N MET A 185 -5.65 6.22 14.21
CA MET A 185 -5.85 6.25 12.76
C MET A 185 -5.59 7.65 12.22
N ILE A 186 -4.76 7.74 11.19
CA ILE A 186 -4.48 8.96 10.44
C ILE A 186 -4.81 8.69 8.98
N GLN A 187 -5.77 9.42 8.43
CA GLN A 187 -6.28 9.21 7.08
C GLN A 187 -6.41 10.53 6.34
N GLY A 188 -6.11 10.53 5.05
CA GLY A 188 -6.30 11.67 4.16
C GLY A 188 -5.32 11.66 2.99
N TYR A 189 -5.12 12.84 2.44
CA TYR A 189 -4.27 13.06 1.25
C TYR A 189 -3.15 14.06 1.55
#